data_243c7446eb9feae146140fd8889db211
#
_entry.id   243c7446eb9feae146140fd8889db211
#
_cell.length_a   1.000
_cell.length_b   1.000
_cell.length_c   1.000
_cell.angle_alpha   90.00
_cell.angle_beta   90.00
_cell.angle_gamma   90.00
#
_symmetry.space_group_name_H-M   'P 1'
#
loop_
_entity.id
_entity.type
_entity.pdbx_description
1 polymer ?
#
loop_
_entity_poly.entity_id
_entity_poly.type
_entity_poly.pdbx_seq_one_letter_code
_entity_poly.pdbx_strand_id
1 'polypeptide(L)'
;MNQPQSVTRFIIQVDRPGQRLDMSAVHDLLGGTGIELDSTYGPVLIDPKLGRYVVRGTATPEARLKAEQIPGIRFFADTRQQPLSR
;
A
#
# COMPACT_ATOMS: atom_id res chain seq x y z
N MET A 1 18.97 12.12 -19.47
CA MET A 1 18.84 11.52 -19.02
C MET A 1 17.80 11.27 -18.43
N ASN A 2 17.54 10.56 -18.14
CA ASN A 2 16.50 10.24 -17.71
C ASN A 2 16.39 10.20 -16.37
N GLN A 3 15.56 10.65 -15.79
CA GLN A 3 15.26 10.56 -14.60
C GLN A 3 14.55 9.42 -14.34
N PRO A 4 14.83 8.64 -13.45
CA PRO A 4 14.07 7.49 -13.12
C PRO A 4 12.78 7.97 -12.57
N GLN A 5 11.78 7.15 -12.65
CA GLN A 5 10.55 7.48 -12.12
C GLN A 5 10.63 7.62 -10.68
N SER A 6 10.01 8.57 -10.10
CA SER A 6 9.98 8.72 -8.68
C SER A 6 9.16 7.69 -8.07
N VAL A 7 9.63 7.12 -7.01
CA VAL A 7 8.91 6.09 -6.29
C VAL A 7 8.65 6.61 -4.91
N THR A 8 7.43 6.59 -4.48
CA THR A 8 7.06 7.12 -3.18
C THR A 8 6.58 5.98 -2.30
N ARG A 9 6.92 6.07 -1.04
CA ARG A 9 6.51 5.07 -0.08
C ARG A 9 5.15 5.45 0.48
N PHE A 10 4.27 4.49 0.55
CA PHE A 10 2.92 4.71 1.04
C PHE A 10 2.51 3.70 2.07
N ILE A 11 1.59 4.11 2.91
CA ILE A 11 0.82 3.20 3.72
C ILE A 11 -0.43 2.94 2.90
N ILE A 12 -0.77 1.71 2.68
CA ILE A 12 -1.89 1.34 1.84
C ILE A 12 -2.93 0.65 2.69
N GLN A 13 -4.12 1.23 2.71
CA GLN A 13 -5.21 0.68 3.48
C GLN A 13 -6.08 -0.15 2.56
N VAL A 14 -6.41 -1.34 2.98
CA VAL A 14 -7.23 -2.25 2.20
C VAL A 14 -8.41 -2.67 3.04
N ASP A 15 -9.62 -2.34 2.61
CA ASP A 15 -10.83 -2.70 3.32
C ASP A 15 -11.49 -3.87 2.62
N ARG A 16 -11.55 -5.00 3.29
CA ARG A 16 -12.21 -6.19 2.76
C ARG A 16 -12.99 -6.86 3.87
N PRO A 17 -14.19 -6.36 4.17
CA PRO A 17 -14.99 -6.91 5.25
C PRO A 17 -15.24 -8.39 5.04
N GLY A 18 -15.11 -9.13 6.10
CA GLY A 18 -15.39 -10.55 6.03
C GLY A 18 -14.32 -11.40 5.42
N GLN A 19 -13.19 -10.79 5.05
CA GLN A 19 -12.12 -11.55 4.46
C GLN A 19 -10.88 -11.47 5.30
N ARG A 20 -10.12 -12.54 5.33
CA ARG A 20 -8.88 -12.54 6.00
C ARG A 20 -7.82 -12.33 4.97
N LEU A 21 -7.03 -11.31 5.09
CA LEU A 21 -6.00 -11.01 4.12
C LEU A 21 -4.63 -11.35 4.66
N ASP A 22 -3.88 -12.09 3.90
CA ASP A 22 -2.47 -12.29 4.20
C ASP A 22 -1.69 -11.60 3.10
N MET A 23 -0.39 -11.65 3.16
CA MET A 23 0.43 -10.96 2.19
C MET A 23 0.19 -11.49 0.78
N SER A 24 -0.04 -12.78 0.66
CA SER A 24 -0.30 -13.38 -0.64
C SER A 24 -1.58 -12.81 -1.24
N ALA A 25 -2.62 -12.67 -0.43
CA ALA A 25 -3.88 -12.13 -0.90
C ALA A 25 -3.73 -10.68 -1.34
N VAL A 26 -2.93 -9.91 -0.61
CA VAL A 26 -2.71 -8.53 -0.96
C VAL A 26 -1.91 -8.43 -2.26
N HIS A 27 -0.92 -9.30 -2.41
CA HIS A 27 -0.17 -9.35 -3.64
C HIS A 27 -1.08 -9.64 -4.83
N ASP A 28 -2.01 -10.56 -4.65
CA ASP A 28 -2.93 -10.88 -5.72
C ASP A 28 -3.83 -9.70 -6.03
N LEU A 29 -4.29 -9.01 -5.01
CA LEU A 29 -5.18 -7.90 -5.17
C LEU A 29 -4.50 -6.75 -5.90
N LEU A 30 -3.27 -6.49 -5.57
CA LEU A 30 -2.54 -5.39 -6.15
C LEU A 30 -1.65 -5.80 -7.33
N GLY A 31 -1.72 -7.05 -7.71
CA GLY A 31 -0.91 -7.54 -8.80
C GLY A 31 -1.29 -6.82 -10.07
N GLY A 32 -0.38 -6.51 -10.87
CA GLY A 32 -0.63 -5.82 -12.13
C GLY A 32 -0.63 -4.31 -11.98
N THR A 33 -0.56 -3.78 -10.78
CA THR A 33 -0.54 -2.33 -10.63
C THR A 33 0.87 -1.78 -10.64
N GLY A 34 1.84 -2.61 -10.34
CA GLY A 34 3.22 -2.13 -10.28
C GLY A 34 3.68 -1.71 -8.90
N ILE A 35 2.87 -1.93 -7.89
CA ILE A 35 3.25 -1.59 -6.54
C ILE A 35 4.13 -2.65 -5.97
N GLU A 36 5.21 -2.23 -5.29
CA GLU A 36 6.06 -3.16 -4.61
C GLU A 36 5.75 -3.13 -3.14
N LEU A 37 5.29 -4.22 -2.60
CA LEU A 37 4.90 -4.30 -1.21
C LEU A 37 6.07 -4.66 -0.33
N ASP A 38 6.06 -4.11 0.87
CA ASP A 38 7.07 -4.41 1.86
C ASP A 38 6.62 -5.69 2.56
N SER A 39 7.23 -6.79 2.22
CA SER A 39 6.78 -8.08 2.72
C SER A 39 7.11 -8.29 4.19
N THR A 40 7.85 -7.38 4.79
CA THR A 40 8.14 -7.49 6.21
C THR A 40 7.14 -6.71 7.06
N TYR A 41 6.19 -6.02 6.41
CA TYR A 41 5.22 -5.24 7.16
C TYR A 41 3.83 -5.67 6.77
N GLY A 42 3.13 -6.23 7.69
CA GLY A 42 1.73 -6.53 7.51
C GLY A 42 1.43 -7.72 6.66
N PRO A 43 0.21 -7.87 6.30
CA PRO A 43 -0.88 -6.94 6.58
C PRO A 43 -1.23 -6.88 8.04
N VAL A 44 -1.50 -5.66 8.52
CA VAL A 44 -1.86 -5.48 9.90
C VAL A 44 -3.35 -5.16 9.97
N LEU A 45 -4.09 -5.95 10.69
CA LEU A 45 -5.52 -5.74 10.82
C LEU A 45 -5.75 -4.63 11.83
N ILE A 46 -6.32 -3.53 11.40
CA ILE A 46 -6.52 -2.40 12.29
C ILE A 46 -7.99 -2.20 12.65
N ASP A 47 -8.91 -2.73 11.88
CA ASP A 47 -10.32 -2.61 12.22
C ASP A 47 -11.04 -3.87 11.77
N PRO A 48 -11.30 -4.79 12.66
CA PRO A 48 -11.93 -6.04 12.29
C PRO A 48 -13.33 -5.88 11.73
N LYS A 49 -14.06 -4.88 12.18
CA LYS A 49 -15.41 -4.71 11.71
C LYS A 49 -15.44 -4.32 10.25
N LEU A 50 -14.48 -3.54 9.84
CA LEU A 50 -14.44 -3.10 8.47
C LEU A 50 -13.56 -3.99 7.63
N GLY A 51 -12.90 -4.96 8.25
CA GLY A 51 -11.94 -5.77 7.53
C GLY A 51 -10.82 -4.90 7.00
N ARG A 52 -10.38 -3.94 7.80
CA ARG A 52 -9.39 -2.97 7.35
C ARG A 52 -7.99 -3.41 7.71
N TYR A 53 -7.19 -3.53 6.71
CA TYR A 53 -5.80 -3.94 6.85
C TYR A 53 -4.90 -2.85 6.33
N VAL A 54 -3.68 -2.84 6.80
CA VAL A 54 -2.70 -1.87 6.34
C VAL A 54 -1.45 -2.59 5.91
N VAL A 55 -0.93 -2.20 4.77
CA VAL A 55 0.35 -2.69 4.30
C VAL A 55 1.19 -1.49 3.91
N ARG A 56 2.45 -1.70 3.64
CA ARG A 56 3.31 -0.65 3.17
C ARG A 56 3.87 -1.04 1.83
N GLY A 57 4.13 -0.07 1.01
CA GLY A 57 4.71 -0.34 -0.29
C GLY A 57 5.19 0.91 -0.96
N THR A 58 5.83 0.73 -2.10
CA THR A 58 6.29 1.85 -2.89
C THR A 58 5.58 1.82 -4.23
N ALA A 59 5.33 2.98 -4.77
CA ALA A 59 4.61 3.07 -6.02
C ALA A 59 5.01 4.32 -6.78
N THR A 60 5.01 4.20 -8.11
CA THR A 60 5.11 5.37 -8.96
C THR A 60 3.72 5.99 -9.02
N PRO A 61 3.60 7.22 -9.48
CA PRO A 61 2.28 7.83 -9.61
C PRO A 61 1.34 7.01 -10.48
N GLU A 62 1.87 6.35 -11.50
CA GLU A 62 1.07 5.56 -12.36
C GLU A 62 0.55 4.32 -11.67
N ALA A 63 1.41 3.66 -10.93
CA ALA A 63 1.01 2.46 -10.19
C ALA A 63 -0.03 2.82 -9.15
N ARG A 64 0.13 3.96 -8.50
CA ARG A 64 -0.83 4.40 -7.52
C ARG A 64 -2.19 4.64 -8.16
N LEU A 65 -2.22 5.28 -9.31
CA LEU A 65 -3.49 5.54 -9.97
C LEU A 65 -4.21 4.24 -10.33
N LYS A 66 -3.48 3.26 -10.77
CA LYS A 66 -4.08 1.99 -11.09
C LYS A 66 -4.65 1.32 -9.86
N ALA A 67 -3.92 1.36 -8.78
CA ALA A 67 -4.37 0.71 -7.56
C ALA A 67 -5.55 1.43 -6.94
N GLU A 68 -5.62 2.73 -7.08
CA GLU A 68 -6.73 3.48 -6.51
C GLU A 68 -8.05 3.16 -7.18
N GLN A 69 -8.02 2.52 -8.32
CA GLN A 69 -9.24 2.12 -8.95
C GLN A 69 -9.83 0.87 -8.35
N ILE A 70 -9.08 0.19 -7.53
CA ILE A 70 -9.57 -1.02 -6.89
C ILE A 70 -10.40 -0.61 -5.69
N PRO A 71 -11.65 -1.07 -5.57
CA PRO A 71 -12.49 -0.67 -4.46
C PRO A 71 -11.85 -1.05 -3.12
N GLY A 72 -11.95 -0.18 -2.16
CA GLY A 72 -11.45 -0.44 -0.82
C GLY A 72 -9.98 -0.13 -0.61
N ILE A 73 -9.32 0.40 -1.63
CA ILE A 73 -7.90 0.73 -1.52
C ILE A 73 -7.73 2.22 -1.32
N ARG A 74 -6.95 2.59 -0.32
CA ARG A 74 -6.63 3.98 -0.09
C ARG A 74 -5.16 4.12 0.22
N PHE A 75 -4.57 5.20 -0.26
CA PHE A 75 -3.17 5.46 -0.04
C PHE A 75 -2.97 6.62 0.90
N PHE A 76 -2.02 6.48 1.80
CA PHE A 76 -1.63 7.56 2.69
C PHE A 76 -0.12 7.69 2.61
N ALA A 77 0.37 8.89 2.66
CA ALA A 77 1.81 9.10 2.61
C ALA A 77 2.44 8.46 3.83
N ASP A 78 3.53 7.75 3.61
CA ASP A 78 4.25 7.16 4.72
C ASP A 78 5.23 8.21 5.19
N THR A 79 4.79 9.08 6.05
CA THR A 79 5.61 10.15 6.42
C THR A 79 6.38 9.84 7.60
N ARG A 80 7.11 8.76 7.64
CA ARG A 80 7.89 8.46 8.65
C ARG A 80 8.72 9.59 8.87
N GLN A 81 8.67 10.26 9.85
CA GLN A 81 9.34 11.35 10.03
C GLN A 81 10.72 11.12 10.25
N GLN A 82 11.56 11.64 9.58
CA GLN A 82 12.83 11.59 9.78
C GLN A 82 13.13 12.71 10.56
N PRO A 83 13.73 12.64 11.61
CA PRO A 83 14.06 13.72 12.37
C PRO A 83 14.95 14.54 11.56
N LEU A 84 14.75 15.69 11.47
CA LEU A 84 15.43 16.45 10.69
C LEU A 84 16.49 16.75 11.34
N SER A 85 17.34 16.50 11.22
CA SER A 85 18.34 16.80 11.85
C SER A 85 18.64 18.06 11.83
N ARG A 86 18.64 18.44 12.29
CA ARG A 86 18.84 19.39 12.23
C ARG A 86 19.15 19.58 12.70
#